data_010f2cfdc1e54a5a9f318669787ef3d2
#
_entry.id   010f2cfdc1e54a5a9f318669787ef3d2
#
_cell.length_a   1.000
_cell.length_b   1.000
_cell.length_c   1.000
_cell.angle_alpha   90.00
_cell.angle_beta   90.00
_cell.angle_gamma   90.00
#
_symmetry.space_group_name_H-M   'P 1'
#
loop_
_entity.id
_entity.type
_entity.pdbx_description
1 polymer ?
#
loop_
_entity_poly.entity_id
_entity_poly.type
_entity_poly.pdbx_seq_one_letter_code
_entity_poly.pdbx_strand_id
1 'polypeptide(L)'
;IVQSICEGGDDGAPAATKVDSITGQVYNILMVFIKIIGVIFLLHIFLLVFQYTIAALFVHRNPFKLLGKMMPAYFTALGTQSSAATIPVTLRQTVKNGVTEDIAGFVIPLCATIHLSGSTLKIVACALALMIMQGMPFDFPMFAGFIFMLGITMVAAPGVPGGAIMAALGILASMLGFGESEQALMIALYIAMDSFGTACNVTGDGAIALIIDKFFGKKDLRPIQ
;
A
#
# COMPACT_ATOMS: atom_id res chain seq x y z
N ILE A 1 -6.10 26.25 4.13
CA ILE A 1 -5.17 26.59 2.99
C ILE A 1 -5.97 26.62 1.68
N VAL A 2 -6.83 25.64 1.38
CA VAL A 2 -7.70 25.66 0.19
C VAL A 2 -8.76 26.76 0.30
N GLN A 3 -9.30 26.99 1.50
CA GLN A 3 -10.30 28.04 1.75
C GLN A 3 -9.72 29.46 1.59
N SER A 4 -8.46 29.70 1.99
CA SER A 4 -7.80 31.00 1.83
C SER A 4 -7.41 31.34 0.37
N ILE A 5 -7.41 30.34 -0.51
CA ILE A 5 -7.20 30.56 -1.95
C ILE A 5 -8.50 31.02 -2.63
N CYS A 6 -9.67 30.65 -2.08
CA CYS A 6 -11.00 31.03 -2.60
C CYS A 6 -11.52 32.38 -2.03
N GLU A 7 -11.06 32.78 -0.84
CA GLU A 7 -11.36 34.10 -0.27
C GLU A 7 -10.31 35.11 -0.78
N GLY A 8 -10.55 35.62 -1.99
CA GLY A 8 -9.76 36.69 -2.59
C GLY A 8 -9.88 37.98 -1.76
N GLY A 9 -9.10 38.11 -0.69
CA GLY A 9 -8.80 39.35 -0.06
C GLY A 9 -8.04 40.23 -1.08
N ASP A 10 -8.67 41.32 -1.49
CA ASP A 10 -8.06 42.34 -2.37
C ASP A 10 -7.10 43.19 -1.55
N ASP A 11 -5.94 42.65 -1.20
CA ASP A 11 -4.96 43.28 -0.33
C ASP A 11 -3.96 44.16 -1.09
N GLY A 12 -4.33 44.72 -2.22
CA GLY A 12 -3.54 45.76 -2.92
C GLY A 12 -2.08 45.40 -3.29
N ALA A 13 -1.66 44.16 -3.09
CA ALA A 13 -0.32 43.69 -3.45
C ALA A 13 -0.18 43.57 -4.99
N PRO A 14 0.95 43.99 -5.56
CA PRO A 14 1.16 43.89 -7.01
C PRO A 14 1.04 42.45 -7.48
N ALA A 15 0.39 42.22 -8.63
CA ALA A 15 0.11 40.92 -9.18
C ALA A 15 1.33 39.98 -9.24
N ALA A 16 2.51 40.48 -9.48
CA ALA A 16 3.77 39.76 -9.47
C ALA A 16 4.07 39.14 -8.09
N THR A 17 3.89 39.87 -7.00
CA THR A 17 4.12 39.38 -5.64
C THR A 17 3.13 38.29 -5.21
N LYS A 18 1.86 38.39 -5.67
CA LYS A 18 0.84 37.31 -5.48
C LYS A 18 1.20 36.04 -6.25
N VAL A 19 1.65 36.16 -7.49
CA VAL A 19 2.08 35.02 -8.32
C VAL A 19 3.28 34.32 -7.68
N ASP A 20 4.28 35.07 -7.21
CA ASP A 20 5.46 34.51 -6.56
C ASP A 20 5.10 33.77 -5.26
N SER A 21 4.17 34.31 -4.47
CA SER A 21 3.68 33.68 -3.25
C SER A 21 2.92 32.37 -3.55
N ILE A 22 2.05 32.37 -4.56
CA ILE A 22 1.31 31.17 -4.99
C ILE A 22 2.27 30.11 -5.52
N THR A 23 3.24 30.53 -6.34
CA THR A 23 4.25 29.61 -6.91
C THR A 23 5.09 28.98 -5.81
N GLY A 24 5.50 29.74 -4.79
CA GLY A 24 6.23 29.23 -3.62
C GLY A 24 5.40 28.25 -2.80
N GLN A 25 4.10 28.52 -2.60
CA GLN A 25 3.20 27.59 -1.89
C GLN A 25 3.00 26.28 -2.66
N VAL A 26 2.76 26.35 -3.97
CA VAL A 26 2.62 25.16 -4.84
C VAL A 26 3.90 24.32 -4.84
N TYR A 27 5.07 24.98 -4.94
CA TYR A 27 6.36 24.29 -4.86
C TYR A 27 6.53 23.55 -3.52
N ASN A 28 6.24 24.19 -2.40
CA ASN A 28 6.35 23.56 -1.07
C ASN A 28 5.40 22.35 -0.94
N ILE A 29 4.16 22.46 -1.38
CA ILE A 29 3.19 21.36 -1.37
C ILE A 29 3.73 20.22 -2.23
N LEU A 30 4.18 20.49 -3.44
CA LEU A 30 4.73 19.47 -4.36
C LEU A 30 5.94 18.75 -3.75
N MET A 31 6.85 19.48 -3.12
CA MET A 31 8.03 18.91 -2.45
C MET A 31 7.66 18.00 -1.28
N VAL A 32 6.64 18.37 -0.50
CA VAL A 32 6.12 17.50 0.56
C VAL A 32 5.51 16.22 -0.01
N PHE A 33 4.71 16.32 -1.06
CA PHE A 33 4.15 15.16 -1.76
C PHE A 33 5.25 14.21 -2.27
N ILE A 34 6.28 14.73 -2.93
CA ILE A 34 7.40 13.92 -3.43
C ILE A 34 8.12 13.21 -2.28
N LYS A 35 8.33 13.89 -1.14
CA LYS A 35 8.94 13.28 0.05
C LYS A 35 8.08 12.14 0.61
N ILE A 36 6.77 12.34 0.72
CA ILE A 36 5.83 11.30 1.20
C ILE A 36 5.86 10.09 0.28
N ILE A 37 5.78 10.31 -1.04
CA ILE A 37 5.86 9.23 -2.04
C ILE A 37 7.17 8.47 -1.92
N GLY A 38 8.30 9.17 -1.79
CA GLY A 38 9.62 8.56 -1.64
C GLY A 38 9.73 7.69 -0.38
N VAL A 39 9.24 8.18 0.75
CA VAL A 39 9.21 7.43 2.02
C VAL A 39 8.34 6.17 1.89
N ILE A 40 7.13 6.30 1.34
CA ILE A 40 6.22 5.17 1.15
C ILE A 40 6.84 4.12 0.22
N PHE A 41 7.51 4.54 -0.85
CA PHE A 41 8.20 3.63 -1.76
C PHE A 41 9.31 2.84 -1.05
N LEU A 42 10.14 3.51 -0.24
CA LEU A 42 11.17 2.86 0.56
C LEU A 42 10.56 1.87 1.58
N LEU A 43 9.46 2.25 2.22
CA LEU A 43 8.75 1.38 3.15
C LEU A 43 8.16 0.14 2.44
N HIS A 44 7.67 0.27 1.21
CA HIS A 44 7.20 -0.87 0.41
C HIS A 44 8.35 -1.84 0.06
N ILE A 45 9.51 -1.31 -0.35
CA ILE A 45 10.70 -2.15 -0.60
C ILE A 45 11.10 -2.88 0.68
N PHE A 46 11.18 -2.15 1.80
CA PHE A 46 11.50 -2.75 3.11
C PHE A 46 10.50 -3.86 3.47
N LEU A 47 9.19 -3.60 3.33
CA LEU A 47 8.14 -4.56 3.62
C LEU A 47 8.28 -5.84 2.77
N LEU A 48 8.55 -5.72 1.48
CA LEU A 48 8.77 -6.87 0.59
C LEU A 48 9.99 -7.68 1.00
N VAL A 49 11.12 -7.02 1.24
CA VAL A 49 12.34 -7.69 1.70
C VAL A 49 12.09 -8.39 3.04
N PHE A 50 11.39 -7.74 3.97
CA PHE A 50 11.02 -8.30 5.27
C PHE A 50 10.14 -9.55 5.13
N GLN A 51 9.06 -9.49 4.35
CA GLN A 51 8.16 -10.63 4.11
C GLN A 51 8.90 -11.82 3.49
N TYR A 52 9.74 -11.56 2.48
CA TYR A 52 10.52 -12.63 1.85
C TYR A 52 11.65 -13.15 2.71
N THR A 53 12.20 -12.34 3.62
CA THR A 53 13.16 -12.81 4.61
C THR A 53 12.50 -13.78 5.57
N ILE A 54 11.31 -13.45 6.07
CA ILE A 54 10.53 -14.37 6.93
C ILE A 54 10.23 -15.67 6.16
N ALA A 55 9.68 -15.58 4.94
CA ALA A 55 9.40 -16.78 4.15
C ALA A 55 10.66 -17.62 3.91
N ALA A 56 11.79 -16.99 3.62
CA ALA A 56 13.07 -17.64 3.40
C ALA A 56 13.57 -18.43 4.62
N LEU A 57 13.33 -17.92 5.84
CA LEU A 57 13.66 -18.63 7.08
C LEU A 57 12.90 -19.96 7.21
N PHE A 58 11.62 -19.98 6.81
CA PHE A 58 10.81 -21.21 6.86
C PHE A 58 11.19 -22.21 5.77
N VAL A 59 11.44 -21.74 4.54
CA VAL A 59 11.73 -22.62 3.40
C VAL A 59 13.22 -22.89 3.17
N HIS A 60 14.10 -22.28 3.97
CA HIS A 60 15.57 -22.39 3.87
C HIS A 60 16.12 -22.06 2.47
N ARG A 61 15.62 -20.97 1.86
CA ARG A 61 16.01 -20.52 0.51
C ARG A 61 16.40 -19.05 0.53
N ASN A 62 17.11 -18.58 -0.50
CA ASN A 62 17.54 -17.19 -0.60
C ASN A 62 16.36 -16.25 -0.84
N PRO A 63 16.09 -15.23 0.04
CA PRO A 63 14.96 -14.33 -0.06
C PRO A 63 14.96 -13.52 -1.35
N PHE A 64 16.11 -13.06 -1.82
CA PHE A 64 16.21 -12.26 -3.03
C PHE A 64 15.91 -13.06 -4.29
N LYS A 65 16.26 -14.36 -4.32
CA LYS A 65 15.90 -15.26 -5.43
C LYS A 65 14.40 -15.53 -5.45
N LEU A 66 13.78 -15.70 -4.27
CA LEU A 66 12.33 -15.88 -4.14
C LEU A 66 11.59 -14.63 -4.58
N LEU A 67 11.99 -13.46 -4.09
CA LEU A 67 11.41 -12.17 -4.47
C LEU A 67 11.59 -11.90 -5.98
N GLY A 68 12.78 -12.15 -6.52
CA GLY A 68 13.08 -11.94 -7.93
C GLY A 68 12.17 -12.71 -8.88
N LYS A 69 11.75 -13.93 -8.50
CA LYS A 69 10.80 -14.72 -9.29
C LYS A 69 9.39 -14.11 -9.33
N MET A 70 9.04 -13.28 -8.34
CA MET A 70 7.74 -12.60 -8.30
C MET A 70 7.72 -11.27 -9.04
N MET A 71 8.85 -10.79 -9.56
CA MET A 71 8.90 -9.50 -10.28
C MET A 71 7.90 -9.39 -11.45
N PRO A 72 7.62 -10.44 -12.25
CA PRO A 72 6.57 -10.34 -13.25
C PRO A 72 5.17 -10.04 -12.67
N ALA A 73 4.84 -10.58 -11.49
CA ALA A 73 3.59 -10.26 -10.80
C ALA A 73 3.60 -8.81 -10.29
N TYR A 74 4.72 -8.35 -9.72
CA TYR A 74 4.92 -6.98 -9.28
C TYR A 74 4.66 -5.99 -10.41
N PHE A 75 5.32 -6.15 -11.57
CA PHE A 75 5.15 -5.24 -12.71
C PHE A 75 3.77 -5.31 -13.34
N THR A 76 3.14 -6.50 -13.36
CA THR A 76 1.75 -6.61 -13.83
C THR A 76 0.81 -5.85 -12.92
N ALA A 77 0.99 -5.94 -11.59
CA ALA A 77 0.17 -5.23 -10.63
C ALA A 77 0.36 -3.71 -10.68
N LEU A 78 1.57 -3.22 -11.01
CA LEU A 78 1.78 -1.79 -11.28
C LEU A 78 0.88 -1.26 -12.39
N GLY A 79 0.65 -2.07 -13.43
CA GLY A 79 -0.19 -1.69 -14.56
C GLY A 79 -1.68 -1.87 -14.30
N THR A 80 -2.07 -2.95 -13.62
CA THR A 80 -3.50 -3.28 -13.39
C THR A 80 -4.12 -2.54 -12.21
N GLN A 81 -3.30 -2.16 -11.22
CA GLN A 81 -3.75 -1.61 -9.93
C GLN A 81 -4.80 -2.49 -9.24
N SER A 82 -4.89 -3.76 -9.59
CA SER A 82 -5.87 -4.71 -9.09
C SER A 82 -5.23 -6.03 -8.74
N SER A 83 -5.28 -6.41 -7.46
CA SER A 83 -4.83 -7.71 -6.99
C SER A 83 -5.63 -8.83 -7.67
N ALA A 84 -6.95 -8.66 -7.80
CA ALA A 84 -7.81 -9.65 -8.44
C ALA A 84 -7.46 -9.87 -9.93
N ALA A 85 -7.22 -8.80 -10.68
CA ALA A 85 -6.82 -8.90 -12.10
C ALA A 85 -5.42 -9.52 -12.28
N THR A 86 -4.58 -9.47 -11.25
CA THR A 86 -3.21 -9.97 -11.28
C THR A 86 -3.11 -11.45 -10.86
N ILE A 87 -4.17 -12.05 -10.29
CA ILE A 87 -4.18 -13.44 -9.81
C ILE A 87 -3.51 -14.43 -10.79
N PRO A 88 -3.81 -14.45 -12.10
CA PRO A 88 -3.23 -15.46 -13.00
C PRO A 88 -1.70 -15.38 -13.08
N VAL A 89 -1.13 -14.17 -13.03
CA VAL A 89 0.32 -13.96 -13.07
C VAL A 89 0.94 -14.30 -11.71
N THR A 90 0.33 -13.84 -10.62
CA THR A 90 0.78 -14.12 -9.26
C THR A 90 0.83 -15.62 -8.98
N LEU A 91 -0.23 -16.34 -9.35
CA LEU A 91 -0.32 -17.79 -9.21
C LEU A 91 0.81 -18.48 -9.97
N ARG A 92 1.00 -18.14 -11.25
CA ARG A 92 2.07 -18.71 -12.08
C ARG A 92 3.46 -18.49 -11.48
N GLN A 93 3.75 -17.29 -10.99
CA GLN A 93 5.05 -17.01 -10.40
C GLN A 93 5.23 -17.71 -9.03
N THR A 94 4.17 -17.85 -8.27
CA THR A 94 4.17 -18.58 -6.99
C THR A 94 4.47 -20.08 -7.19
N VAL A 95 3.85 -20.71 -8.19
CA VAL A 95 4.17 -22.09 -8.58
C VAL A 95 5.63 -22.22 -9.05
N LYS A 96 6.13 -21.27 -9.87
CA LYS A 96 7.56 -21.20 -10.25
C LYS A 96 8.50 -21.01 -9.06
N ASN A 97 8.02 -20.45 -7.97
CA ASN A 97 8.75 -20.36 -6.72
C ASN A 97 8.83 -21.69 -5.96
N GLY A 98 8.10 -22.71 -6.41
CA GLY A 98 8.12 -24.06 -5.88
C GLY A 98 6.97 -24.35 -4.90
N VAL A 99 5.96 -23.51 -4.86
CA VAL A 99 4.70 -23.76 -4.16
C VAL A 99 3.88 -24.77 -4.98
N THR A 100 3.26 -25.74 -4.34
CA THR A 100 2.39 -26.71 -5.01
C THR A 100 1.17 -26.02 -5.62
N GLU A 101 0.66 -26.55 -6.75
CA GLU A 101 -0.45 -25.94 -7.49
C GLU A 101 -1.71 -25.83 -6.63
N ASP A 102 -1.99 -26.86 -5.82
CA ASP A 102 -3.16 -26.89 -4.93
C ASP A 102 -3.11 -25.74 -3.91
N ILE A 103 -1.95 -25.55 -3.25
CA ILE A 103 -1.75 -24.48 -2.29
C ILE A 103 -1.77 -23.11 -2.97
N ALA A 104 -1.08 -22.96 -4.09
CA ALA A 104 -1.08 -21.70 -4.82
C ALA A 104 -2.49 -21.33 -5.31
N GLY A 105 -3.22 -22.30 -5.85
CA GLY A 105 -4.60 -22.13 -6.35
C GLY A 105 -5.61 -21.73 -5.29
N PHE A 106 -5.36 -22.07 -4.03
CA PHE A 106 -6.19 -21.64 -2.90
C PHE A 106 -5.70 -20.31 -2.30
N VAL A 107 -4.41 -20.21 -1.99
CA VAL A 107 -3.84 -19.07 -1.22
C VAL A 107 -3.84 -17.79 -2.03
N ILE A 108 -3.46 -17.83 -3.31
CA ILE A 108 -3.34 -16.61 -4.12
C ILE A 108 -4.69 -15.92 -4.35
N PRO A 109 -5.78 -16.57 -4.75
CA PRO A 109 -7.08 -15.93 -4.85
C PRO A 109 -7.60 -15.40 -3.50
N LEU A 110 -7.36 -16.13 -2.41
CA LEU A 110 -7.75 -15.70 -1.08
C LEU A 110 -6.97 -14.43 -0.66
N CYS A 111 -5.65 -14.44 -0.77
CA CYS A 111 -4.79 -13.32 -0.42
C CYS A 111 -5.05 -12.07 -1.26
N ALA A 112 -5.45 -12.22 -2.53
CA ALA A 112 -5.80 -11.09 -3.40
C ALA A 112 -6.90 -10.18 -2.82
N THR A 113 -7.67 -10.68 -1.86
CA THR A 113 -8.73 -9.92 -1.16
C THR A 113 -8.40 -9.60 0.29
N ILE A 114 -7.69 -10.50 1.00
CA ILE A 114 -7.48 -10.34 2.46
C ILE A 114 -6.08 -9.85 2.84
N HIS A 115 -5.09 -9.95 1.94
CA HIS A 115 -3.72 -9.53 2.21
C HIS A 115 -3.39 -8.21 1.50
N LEU A 116 -3.66 -7.11 2.19
CA LEU A 116 -3.47 -5.74 1.68
C LEU A 116 -2.37 -4.99 2.46
N SER A 117 -1.25 -5.65 2.76
CA SER A 117 -0.17 -5.11 3.59
C SER A 117 0.45 -3.82 3.05
N GLY A 118 0.70 -3.74 1.74
CA GLY A 118 1.21 -2.53 1.09
C GLY A 118 0.18 -1.38 1.10
N SER A 119 -1.09 -1.70 0.86
CA SER A 119 -2.18 -0.72 0.94
C SER A 119 -2.38 -0.20 2.36
N THR A 120 -2.36 -1.08 3.36
CA THR A 120 -2.46 -0.71 4.78
C THR A 120 -1.32 0.21 5.19
N LEU A 121 -0.07 -0.17 4.88
CA LEU A 121 1.12 0.64 5.16
C LEU A 121 1.00 2.03 4.53
N LYS A 122 0.56 2.11 3.29
CA LYS A 122 0.34 3.37 2.56
C LYS A 122 -0.71 4.24 3.23
N ILE A 123 -1.87 3.67 3.62
CA ILE A 123 -2.93 4.41 4.32
C ILE A 123 -2.42 4.99 5.63
N VAL A 124 -1.72 4.19 6.44
CA VAL A 124 -1.14 4.65 7.71
C VAL A 124 -0.13 5.77 7.50
N ALA A 125 0.78 5.60 6.54
CA ALA A 125 1.81 6.62 6.26
C ALA A 125 1.20 7.93 5.73
N CYS A 126 0.21 7.86 4.83
CA CYS A 126 -0.50 9.03 4.33
C CYS A 126 -1.30 9.73 5.44
N ALA A 127 -1.99 8.96 6.29
CA ALA A 127 -2.76 9.52 7.41
C ALA A 127 -1.84 10.27 8.40
N LEU A 128 -0.73 9.67 8.78
CA LEU A 128 0.25 10.30 9.67
C LEU A 128 0.83 11.59 9.03
N ALA A 129 1.22 11.50 7.76
CA ALA A 129 1.76 12.66 7.04
C ALA A 129 0.74 13.81 6.97
N LEU A 130 -0.53 13.50 6.69
CA LEU A 130 -1.59 14.51 6.63
C LEU A 130 -1.85 15.14 7.98
N MET A 131 -1.90 14.36 9.07
CA MET A 131 -2.05 14.88 10.42
C MET A 131 -0.90 15.81 10.82
N ILE A 132 0.35 15.43 10.51
CA ILE A 132 1.52 16.30 10.74
C ILE A 132 1.41 17.60 9.94
N MET A 133 1.01 17.53 8.67
CA MET A 133 0.88 18.71 7.80
C MET A 133 -0.20 19.70 8.29
N GLN A 134 -1.28 19.18 8.87
CA GLN A 134 -2.40 19.98 9.36
C GLN A 134 -2.29 20.37 10.84
N GLY A 135 -1.21 19.94 11.52
CA GLY A 135 -1.03 20.20 12.95
C GLY A 135 -2.07 19.49 13.83
N MET A 136 -2.65 18.39 13.34
CA MET A 136 -3.60 17.59 14.11
C MET A 136 -2.87 16.82 15.22
N PRO A 137 -3.47 16.70 16.43
CA PRO A 137 -2.86 15.94 17.50
C PRO A 137 -2.86 14.46 17.18
N PHE A 138 -1.76 13.77 17.48
CA PHE A 138 -1.66 12.31 17.38
C PHE A 138 -0.75 11.76 18.48
N ASP A 139 -1.03 10.54 18.90
CA ASP A 139 -0.21 9.79 19.83
C ASP A 139 -0.10 8.31 19.43
N PHE A 140 0.79 7.61 20.09
CA PHE A 140 1.03 6.18 19.81
C PHE A 140 -0.20 5.30 20.08
N PRO A 141 -0.94 5.42 21.20
CA PRO A 141 -2.14 4.63 21.45
C PRO A 141 -3.22 4.79 20.39
N MET A 142 -3.48 6.02 19.94
CA MET A 142 -4.44 6.30 18.88
C MET A 142 -4.05 5.61 17.57
N PHE A 143 -2.79 5.77 17.14
CA PHE A 143 -2.31 5.12 15.92
C PHE A 143 -2.25 3.60 16.03
N ALA A 144 -1.88 3.04 17.18
CA ALA A 144 -1.90 1.60 17.39
C ALA A 144 -3.32 1.04 17.26
N GLY A 145 -4.31 1.70 17.86
CA GLY A 145 -5.72 1.37 17.71
C GLY A 145 -6.20 1.49 16.26
N PHE A 146 -5.85 2.57 15.59
CA PHE A 146 -6.16 2.79 14.18
C PHE A 146 -5.58 1.70 13.28
N ILE A 147 -4.30 1.35 13.44
CA ILE A 147 -3.63 0.30 12.65
C ILE A 147 -4.31 -1.05 12.87
N PHE A 148 -4.66 -1.38 14.11
CA PHE A 148 -5.34 -2.62 14.43
C PHE A 148 -6.73 -2.71 13.76
N MET A 149 -7.54 -1.67 13.90
CA MET A 149 -8.87 -1.60 13.27
C MET A 149 -8.79 -1.56 11.75
N LEU A 150 -7.81 -0.84 11.20
CA LEU A 150 -7.56 -0.83 9.76
C LEU A 150 -7.24 -2.24 9.25
N GLY A 151 -6.39 -2.99 9.97
CA GLY A 151 -6.07 -4.38 9.63
C GLY A 151 -7.31 -5.27 9.53
N ILE A 152 -8.24 -5.15 10.49
CA ILE A 152 -9.52 -5.87 10.46
C ILE A 152 -10.37 -5.45 9.25
N THR A 153 -10.46 -4.15 9.00
CA THR A 153 -11.28 -3.61 7.89
C THR A 153 -10.73 -4.03 6.53
N MET A 154 -9.42 -4.10 6.38
CA MET A 154 -8.77 -4.49 5.12
C MET A 154 -9.12 -5.92 4.69
N VAL A 155 -9.50 -6.81 5.61
CA VAL A 155 -9.98 -8.16 5.25
C VAL A 155 -11.27 -8.11 4.41
N ALA A 156 -12.07 -7.07 4.56
CA ALA A 156 -13.31 -6.86 3.79
C ALA A 156 -13.14 -5.93 2.58
N ALA A 157 -11.94 -5.39 2.36
CA ALA A 157 -11.69 -4.48 1.25
C ALA A 157 -11.60 -5.22 -0.09
N PRO A 158 -12.28 -4.75 -1.15
CA PRO A 158 -12.18 -5.39 -2.46
C PRO A 158 -10.80 -5.17 -3.10
N GLY A 159 -10.26 -6.21 -3.75
CA GLY A 159 -8.97 -6.19 -4.46
C GLY A 159 -9.01 -5.47 -5.83
N VAL A 160 -9.69 -4.33 -5.90
CA VAL A 160 -9.84 -3.49 -7.10
C VAL A 160 -9.21 -2.11 -6.87
N PRO A 161 -8.92 -1.33 -7.94
CA PRO A 161 -8.36 0.02 -7.78
C PRO A 161 -9.19 0.89 -6.81
N GLY A 162 -8.51 1.52 -5.85
CA GLY A 162 -9.15 2.37 -4.84
C GLY A 162 -9.96 1.63 -3.76
N GLY A 163 -10.12 0.30 -3.85
CA GLY A 163 -10.98 -0.46 -2.92
C GLY A 163 -10.56 -0.33 -1.46
N ALA A 164 -9.28 -0.37 -1.17
CA ALA A 164 -8.77 -0.30 0.20
C ALA A 164 -9.00 1.07 0.85
N ILE A 165 -8.80 2.19 0.13
CA ILE A 165 -9.05 3.52 0.72
C ILE A 165 -10.54 3.74 0.96
N MET A 166 -11.39 3.30 0.06
CA MET A 166 -12.85 3.42 0.24
C MET A 166 -13.33 2.64 1.47
N ALA A 167 -12.78 1.44 1.71
CA ALA A 167 -13.07 0.68 2.92
C ALA A 167 -12.56 1.36 4.20
N ALA A 168 -11.47 2.12 4.12
CA ALA A 168 -10.85 2.78 5.27
C ALA A 168 -11.51 4.11 5.70
N LEU A 169 -12.33 4.74 4.84
CA LEU A 169 -12.86 6.09 5.10
C LEU A 169 -13.59 6.20 6.44
N GLY A 170 -14.42 5.21 6.77
CA GLY A 170 -15.16 5.21 8.03
C GLY A 170 -14.26 5.18 9.27
N ILE A 171 -13.14 4.46 9.20
CA ILE A 171 -12.16 4.37 10.30
C ILE A 171 -11.31 5.65 10.37
N LEU A 172 -10.92 6.21 9.24
CA LEU A 172 -10.23 7.48 9.18
C LEU A 172 -11.07 8.59 9.83
N ALA A 173 -12.37 8.63 9.55
CA ALA A 173 -13.28 9.58 10.17
C ALA A 173 -13.46 9.34 11.68
N SER A 174 -13.79 8.11 12.07
CA SER A 174 -14.16 7.80 13.45
C SER A 174 -13.00 7.76 14.42
N MET A 175 -11.80 7.35 13.99
CA MET A 175 -10.64 7.19 14.88
C MET A 175 -9.63 8.33 14.78
N LEU A 176 -9.45 8.93 13.60
CA LEU A 176 -8.50 10.02 13.39
C LEU A 176 -9.18 11.39 13.25
N GLY A 177 -10.53 11.45 13.27
CA GLY A 177 -11.29 12.69 13.16
C GLY A 177 -11.22 13.34 11.77
N PHE A 178 -10.94 12.57 10.72
CA PHE A 178 -10.85 13.10 9.36
C PHE A 178 -12.21 13.53 8.84
N GLY A 179 -12.35 14.83 8.55
CA GLY A 179 -13.51 15.41 7.88
C GLY A 179 -13.49 15.14 6.36
N GLU A 180 -14.43 15.73 5.65
CA GLU A 180 -14.56 15.54 4.19
C GLU A 180 -13.30 16.00 3.43
N SER A 181 -12.66 17.09 3.85
CA SER A 181 -11.45 17.61 3.22
C SER A 181 -10.25 16.69 3.39
N GLU A 182 -10.05 16.14 4.58
CA GLU A 182 -8.98 15.19 4.89
C GLU A 182 -9.20 13.86 4.15
N GLN A 183 -10.44 13.39 4.11
CA GLN A 183 -10.80 12.18 3.35
C GLN A 183 -10.58 12.35 1.85
N ALA A 184 -10.94 13.51 1.27
CA ALA A 184 -10.68 13.79 -0.14
C ALA A 184 -9.18 13.81 -0.46
N LEU A 185 -8.35 14.40 0.41
CA LEU A 185 -6.89 14.38 0.28
C LEU A 185 -6.33 12.95 0.42
N MET A 186 -6.86 12.16 1.35
CA MET A 186 -6.46 10.75 1.51
C MET A 186 -6.78 9.93 0.27
N ILE A 187 -7.95 10.12 -0.33
CA ILE A 187 -8.34 9.44 -1.58
C ILE A 187 -7.37 9.83 -2.70
N ALA A 188 -7.09 11.13 -2.87
CA ALA A 188 -6.19 11.61 -3.92
C ALA A 188 -4.77 11.06 -3.76
N LEU A 189 -4.20 11.14 -2.54
CA LEU A 189 -2.89 10.56 -2.22
C LEU A 189 -2.84 9.06 -2.45
N TYR A 190 -3.88 8.36 -2.01
CA TYR A 190 -3.97 6.91 -2.16
C TYR A 190 -3.98 6.50 -3.61
N ILE A 191 -4.86 7.10 -4.44
CA ILE A 191 -5.00 6.76 -5.87
C ILE A 191 -3.71 7.06 -6.64
N ALA A 192 -3.02 8.16 -6.34
CA ALA A 192 -1.75 8.50 -6.98
C ALA A 192 -0.67 7.43 -6.81
N MET A 193 -0.73 6.64 -5.73
CA MET A 193 0.26 5.62 -5.39
C MET A 193 -0.32 4.19 -5.38
N ASP A 194 -1.53 3.98 -5.91
CA ASP A 194 -2.22 2.69 -5.79
C ASP A 194 -1.48 1.55 -6.48
N SER A 195 -0.84 1.84 -7.60
CA SER A 195 0.02 0.90 -8.33
C SER A 195 1.06 0.23 -7.43
N PHE A 196 1.79 1.01 -6.63
CA PHE A 196 2.88 0.49 -5.77
C PHE A 196 2.35 -0.33 -4.59
N GLY A 197 1.25 0.12 -3.96
CA GLY A 197 0.59 -0.62 -2.89
C GLY A 197 0.10 -1.98 -3.36
N THR A 198 -0.58 -2.02 -4.50
CA THR A 198 -1.08 -3.25 -5.12
C THR A 198 0.06 -4.19 -5.54
N ALA A 199 1.13 -3.66 -6.14
CA ALA A 199 2.30 -4.46 -6.49
C ALA A 199 2.95 -5.10 -5.25
N CYS A 200 2.99 -4.37 -4.12
CA CYS A 200 3.48 -4.89 -2.86
C CYS A 200 2.56 -6.00 -2.31
N ASN A 201 1.23 -5.81 -2.36
CA ASN A 201 0.26 -6.82 -1.91
C ASN A 201 0.46 -8.14 -2.65
N VAL A 202 0.31 -8.14 -3.98
CA VAL A 202 0.36 -9.37 -4.78
C VAL A 202 1.72 -10.07 -4.72
N THR A 203 2.79 -9.31 -4.57
CA THR A 203 4.12 -9.89 -4.43
C THR A 203 4.26 -10.57 -3.07
N GLY A 204 3.74 -9.95 -2.01
CA GLY A 204 3.69 -10.51 -0.67
C GLY A 204 2.83 -11.78 -0.55
N ASP A 205 1.77 -11.93 -1.38
CA ASP A 205 0.97 -13.15 -1.45
C ASP A 205 1.82 -14.39 -1.72
N GLY A 206 2.84 -14.25 -2.58
CA GLY A 206 3.80 -15.32 -2.85
C GLY A 206 4.64 -15.73 -1.63
N ALA A 207 4.98 -14.79 -0.74
CA ALA A 207 5.69 -15.09 0.49
C ALA A 207 4.80 -15.88 1.48
N ILE A 208 3.53 -15.50 1.59
CA ILE A 208 2.54 -16.23 2.41
C ILE A 208 2.35 -17.64 1.87
N ALA A 209 2.16 -17.78 0.55
CA ALA A 209 1.97 -19.09 -0.09
C ALA A 209 3.17 -20.02 0.16
N LEU A 210 4.41 -19.52 0.12
CA LEU A 210 5.61 -20.28 0.45
C LEU A 210 5.60 -20.83 1.87
N ILE A 211 5.16 -20.02 2.84
CA ILE A 211 5.07 -20.44 4.25
C ILE A 211 3.99 -21.51 4.40
N ILE A 212 2.81 -21.30 3.83
CA ILE A 212 1.69 -22.24 3.90
C ILE A 212 2.05 -23.56 3.24
N ASP A 213 2.68 -23.53 2.07
CA ASP A 213 3.13 -24.72 1.36
C ASP A 213 4.16 -25.55 2.16
N LYS A 214 5.03 -24.86 2.91
CA LYS A 214 5.99 -25.52 3.80
C LYS A 214 5.33 -26.40 4.87
N PHE A 215 4.17 -25.95 5.40
CA PHE A 215 3.46 -26.66 6.47
C PHE A 215 2.40 -27.63 5.96
N PHE A 216 1.74 -27.31 4.85
CA PHE A 216 0.55 -28.02 4.37
C PHE A 216 0.69 -28.60 2.96
N GLY A 217 1.73 -28.22 2.20
CA GLY A 217 1.98 -28.77 0.86
C GLY A 217 2.26 -30.25 0.93
N LYS A 218 1.62 -31.02 0.06
CA LYS A 218 1.95 -32.44 -0.12
C LYS A 218 3.39 -32.55 -0.62
N LYS A 219 4.23 -33.27 0.10
CA LYS A 219 5.59 -33.59 -0.33
C LYS A 219 5.55 -34.68 -1.41
N ASP A 220 5.02 -34.38 -2.57
CA ASP A 220 5.32 -35.17 -3.75
C ASP A 220 6.78 -34.92 -4.10
N LEU A 221 7.55 -36.01 -4.08
CA LEU A 221 8.97 -36.07 -4.35
C LEU A 221 9.26 -35.67 -5.80
N ARG A 222 9.12 -34.39 -6.14
CA ARG A 222 9.65 -33.87 -7.40
C ARG A 222 11.06 -33.37 -7.19
N PRO A 223 12.06 -33.91 -7.94
CA PRO A 223 13.41 -33.41 -7.87
C PRO A 223 13.41 -31.94 -8.32
N ILE A 224 14.06 -31.10 -7.52
CA ILE A 224 14.29 -29.67 -7.80
C ILE A 224 15.20 -29.62 -9.03
N GLN A 225 14.69 -29.16 -10.16
CA GLN A 225 15.49 -28.78 -11.34
C GLN A 225 15.99 -27.34 -11.21
#